data_757ad7c5e8c87f669696512662d76d9a
#
_entry.id   757ad7c5e8c87f669696512662d76d9a
#
_cell.length_a   1.000
_cell.length_b   1.000
_cell.length_c   1.000
_cell.angle_alpha   90.00
_cell.angle_beta   90.00
_cell.angle_gamma   90.00
#
_symmetry.space_group_name_H-M   'P 1'
#
loop_
_entity.id
_entity.type
_entity.pdbx_description
1 polymer ?
#
loop_
_entity_poly.entity_id
_entity_poly.type
_entity_poly.pdbx_seq_one_letter_code
_entity_poly.pdbx_strand_id
1 'polypeptide(L)'
;VCIKPGIDSLFAVNPKNGKETLLTTREKVNKVLNSLITPTETTATPGHKGNKVQHFYNTEFPWPDKPYMLIKLPARYIVYDFEKDEFVKGLPQAGERNGANIDYTPEGGHIAYTVKNNLFVDNKAVTEEPEGIVCGQSVHRNEFGIGKGTFWSPQGNLLAFYRMNESMVTPYPLVDITPRIALVDKIRYPMAGMLSHQVTV
;
A
#
# COMPACT_ATOMS: atom_id res chain seq x y z
N VAL A 1 -17.85 5.51 -2.71
CA VAL A 1 -17.36 6.12 -3.94
C VAL A 1 -17.59 5.15 -5.08
N CYS A 2 -18.06 5.62 -6.22
CA CYS A 2 -18.31 4.81 -7.42
C CYS A 2 -17.50 5.39 -8.59
N ILE A 3 -16.82 4.50 -9.31
CA ILE A 3 -16.17 4.82 -10.58
C ILE A 3 -16.97 4.13 -11.69
N LYS A 4 -17.53 4.89 -12.60
CA LYS A 4 -18.22 4.31 -13.75
C LYS A 4 -17.21 3.97 -14.85
N PRO A 5 -17.22 2.75 -15.42
CA PRO A 5 -16.32 2.38 -16.52
C PRO A 5 -16.46 3.37 -17.70
N GLY A 6 -15.33 3.87 -18.20
CA GLY A 6 -15.30 4.83 -19.31
C GLY A 6 -15.63 6.28 -18.96
N ILE A 7 -15.87 6.59 -17.68
CA ILE A 7 -16.15 7.95 -17.23
C ILE A 7 -14.92 8.52 -16.54
N ASP A 8 -14.56 9.71 -16.94
CA ASP A 8 -13.44 10.48 -16.41
C ASP A 8 -13.81 11.24 -15.12
N SER A 9 -14.74 10.68 -14.34
CA SER A 9 -15.34 11.36 -13.18
C SER A 9 -15.54 10.42 -12.01
N LEU A 10 -15.35 10.95 -10.81
CA LEU A 10 -15.51 10.29 -9.53
C LEU A 10 -16.79 10.78 -8.87
N PHE A 11 -17.65 9.87 -8.42
CA PHE A 11 -18.93 10.18 -7.77
C PHE A 11 -19.01 9.59 -6.36
N ALA A 12 -19.62 10.32 -5.45
CA ALA A 12 -20.21 9.76 -4.24
C ALA A 12 -21.63 9.28 -4.55
N VAL A 13 -21.98 8.09 -4.08
CA VAL A 13 -23.32 7.54 -4.20
C VAL A 13 -23.92 7.39 -2.81
N ASN A 14 -25.07 8.00 -2.58
CA ASN A 14 -25.80 7.81 -1.33
C ASN A 14 -26.45 6.41 -1.34
N PRO A 15 -26.06 5.51 -0.40
CA PRO A 15 -26.54 4.13 -0.42
C PRO A 15 -28.02 3.97 -0.12
N LYS A 16 -28.69 5.01 0.47
CA LYS A 16 -30.11 4.95 0.82
C LYS A 16 -31.03 5.27 -0.36
N ASN A 17 -30.61 6.15 -1.26
CA ASN A 17 -31.48 6.65 -2.33
C ASN A 17 -30.84 6.62 -3.71
N GLY A 18 -29.60 6.13 -3.82
CA GLY A 18 -28.88 6.05 -5.10
C GLY A 18 -28.46 7.40 -5.70
N LYS A 19 -28.67 8.52 -4.99
CA LYS A 19 -28.31 9.85 -5.50
C LYS A 19 -26.79 9.95 -5.68
N GLU A 20 -26.39 10.36 -6.87
CA GLU A 20 -24.99 10.58 -7.25
C GLU A 20 -24.62 12.06 -7.07
N THR A 21 -23.43 12.30 -6.50
CA THR A 21 -22.83 13.63 -6.38
C THR A 21 -21.44 13.57 -6.98
N LEU A 22 -21.17 14.46 -7.96
CA LEU A 22 -19.83 14.56 -8.57
C LEU A 22 -18.84 15.03 -7.51
N LEU A 23 -17.74 14.30 -7.33
CA LEU A 23 -16.62 14.66 -6.45
C LEU A 23 -15.54 15.41 -7.22
N THR A 24 -14.99 14.78 -8.25
CA THR A 24 -13.96 15.41 -9.11
C THR A 24 -13.94 14.77 -10.48
N THR A 25 -13.20 15.37 -11.41
CA THR A 25 -13.00 14.87 -12.77
C THR A 25 -11.52 14.64 -13.06
N ARG A 26 -11.22 13.75 -14.00
CA ARG A 26 -9.86 13.51 -14.49
C ARG A 26 -9.18 14.79 -14.98
N GLU A 27 -9.94 15.68 -15.62
CA GLU A 27 -9.43 16.95 -16.12
C GLU A 27 -8.94 17.86 -14.98
N LYS A 28 -9.75 18.02 -13.92
CA LYS A 28 -9.39 18.79 -12.74
C LYS A 28 -8.15 18.23 -12.05
N VAL A 29 -8.12 16.91 -11.80
CA VAL A 29 -6.96 16.23 -11.22
C VAL A 29 -5.72 16.45 -12.06
N ASN A 30 -5.79 16.24 -13.37
CA ASN A 30 -4.65 16.43 -14.26
C ASN A 30 -4.20 17.88 -14.36
N LYS A 31 -5.10 18.85 -14.23
CA LYS A 31 -4.74 20.28 -14.16
C LYS A 31 -3.88 20.56 -12.94
N VAL A 32 -4.26 20.04 -11.77
CA VAL A 32 -3.48 20.17 -10.53
C VAL A 32 -2.15 19.43 -10.65
N LEU A 33 -2.14 18.20 -11.16
CA LEU A 33 -0.90 17.42 -11.35
C LEU A 33 0.08 18.11 -12.31
N ASN A 34 -0.42 18.70 -13.40
CA ASN A 34 0.42 19.44 -14.35
C ASN A 34 1.11 20.65 -13.71
N SER A 35 0.48 21.30 -12.71
CA SER A 35 1.10 22.41 -11.98
C SER A 35 2.22 21.99 -11.03
N LEU A 36 2.29 20.69 -10.69
CA LEU A 36 3.30 20.13 -9.78
C LEU A 36 4.52 19.55 -10.50
N ILE A 37 4.44 19.38 -11.83
CA ILE A 37 5.52 18.80 -12.63
C ILE A 37 6.53 19.90 -12.95
N THR A 38 7.72 19.78 -12.39
CA THR A 38 8.85 20.61 -12.81
C THR A 38 9.37 20.15 -14.19
N PRO A 39 9.89 21.06 -15.06
CA PRO A 39 10.37 20.71 -16.40
C PRO A 39 11.44 19.60 -16.43
N THR A 40 12.12 19.36 -15.32
CA THR A 40 13.20 18.35 -15.19
C THR A 40 12.65 16.91 -15.10
N GLU A 41 11.38 16.71 -14.77
CA GLU A 41 10.75 15.38 -14.66
C GLU A 41 10.14 14.89 -15.99
N THR A 42 10.26 15.66 -17.06
CA THR A 42 9.72 15.33 -18.37
C THR A 42 10.62 14.44 -19.25
N THR A 43 11.79 14.02 -18.77
CA THR A 43 12.63 13.03 -19.45
C THR A 43 12.11 11.60 -19.24
N ALA A 44 10.85 11.38 -19.61
CA ALA A 44 10.28 10.06 -19.68
C ALA A 44 10.77 9.34 -20.95
N THR A 45 11.27 8.14 -20.78
CA THR A 45 11.55 7.16 -21.85
C THR A 45 10.39 7.16 -22.85
N PRO A 46 10.66 7.16 -24.19
CA PRO A 46 9.60 7.08 -25.20
C PRO A 46 8.71 5.86 -24.94
N GLY A 47 7.42 6.09 -24.65
CA GLY A 47 6.44 5.04 -24.34
C GLY A 47 5.80 5.13 -22.97
N HIS A 48 6.35 5.85 -21.99
CA HIS A 48 5.67 6.14 -20.74
C HIS A 48 4.75 7.36 -20.93
N LYS A 49 3.44 7.11 -20.93
CA LYS A 49 2.42 8.16 -20.88
C LYS A 49 2.52 8.82 -19.50
N GLY A 50 3.22 9.93 -19.45
CA GLY A 50 3.68 10.68 -18.29
C GLY A 50 2.72 10.76 -17.08
N ASN A 51 3.11 11.46 -16.05
CA ASN A 51 2.48 11.72 -14.75
C ASN A 51 0.98 12.20 -14.80
N LYS A 52 0.17 11.60 -15.67
CA LYS A 52 -1.26 11.93 -15.83
C LYS A 52 -2.12 10.75 -15.42
N VAL A 53 -3.20 11.05 -14.74
CA VAL A 53 -4.26 10.08 -14.48
C VAL A 53 -4.97 9.79 -15.80
N GLN A 54 -4.93 8.55 -16.26
CA GLN A 54 -5.64 8.08 -17.44
C GLN A 54 -7.10 7.70 -17.10
N HIS A 55 -7.26 7.13 -15.92
CA HIS A 55 -8.53 6.70 -15.33
C HIS A 55 -8.36 6.57 -13.82
N PHE A 56 -9.44 6.50 -13.06
CA PHE A 56 -9.41 6.40 -11.61
C PHE A 56 -9.18 4.97 -11.06
N TYR A 57 -8.93 3.97 -11.89
CA TYR A 57 -8.69 2.59 -11.43
C TYR A 57 -7.45 2.42 -10.55
N ASN A 58 -6.46 3.31 -10.69
CA ASN A 58 -5.24 3.29 -9.87
C ASN A 58 -5.33 4.24 -8.67
N THR A 59 -6.54 4.51 -8.19
CA THR A 59 -6.77 5.33 -7.01
C THR A 59 -7.28 4.47 -5.87
N GLU A 60 -6.87 4.81 -4.66
CA GLU A 60 -7.31 4.18 -3.42
C GLU A 60 -7.85 5.25 -2.47
N PHE A 61 -8.63 4.81 -1.48
CA PHE A 61 -9.22 5.68 -0.45
C PHE A 61 -8.83 5.16 0.93
N PRO A 62 -7.55 5.29 1.33
CA PRO A 62 -7.06 4.74 2.59
C PRO A 62 -7.62 5.47 3.82
N TRP A 63 -8.22 6.65 3.64
CA TRP A 63 -8.72 7.52 4.70
C TRP A 63 -10.24 7.71 4.59
N PRO A 64 -11.04 6.82 5.21
CA PRO A 64 -12.51 6.85 5.03
C PRO A 64 -13.18 8.11 5.58
N ASP A 65 -12.56 8.75 6.57
CA ASP A 65 -13.09 9.95 7.24
C ASP A 65 -12.57 11.28 6.65
N LYS A 66 -11.81 11.20 5.55
CA LYS A 66 -11.22 12.37 4.89
C LYS A 66 -11.55 12.40 3.41
N PRO A 67 -11.67 13.60 2.80
CA PRO A 67 -11.91 13.74 1.36
C PRO A 67 -10.63 13.50 0.54
N TYR A 68 -9.84 12.51 0.94
CA TYR A 68 -8.56 12.22 0.30
C TYR A 68 -8.63 10.96 -0.54
N MET A 69 -8.02 11.03 -1.71
CA MET A 69 -7.70 9.87 -2.51
C MET A 69 -6.20 9.76 -2.73
N LEU A 70 -5.72 8.53 -2.82
CA LEU A 70 -4.35 8.20 -3.16
C LEU A 70 -4.28 7.85 -4.65
N ILE A 71 -3.47 8.59 -5.39
CA ILE A 71 -3.23 8.37 -6.81
C ILE A 71 -1.83 7.76 -6.95
N LYS A 72 -1.77 6.53 -7.46
CA LYS A 72 -0.50 5.82 -7.66
C LYS A 72 0.05 6.12 -9.06
N LEU A 73 1.02 7.00 -9.15
CA LEU A 73 1.76 7.28 -10.38
C LEU A 73 3.06 6.45 -10.44
N PRO A 74 3.65 6.25 -11.64
CA PRO A 74 4.86 5.46 -11.80
C PRO A 74 6.08 5.93 -10.99
N ALA A 75 6.19 7.24 -10.69
CA ALA A 75 7.32 7.82 -9.99
C ALA A 75 7.04 8.12 -8.51
N ARG A 76 5.80 8.32 -8.12
CA ARG A 76 5.41 8.71 -6.75
C ARG A 76 3.92 8.48 -6.51
N TYR A 77 3.52 8.41 -5.26
CA TYR A 77 2.11 8.44 -4.87
C TYR A 77 1.71 9.88 -4.52
N ILE A 78 0.48 10.22 -4.82
CA ILE A 78 -0.08 11.57 -4.61
C ILE A 78 -1.33 11.48 -3.75
N VAL A 79 -1.33 12.22 -2.65
CA VAL A 79 -2.53 12.46 -1.85
C VAL A 79 -3.23 13.69 -2.40
N TYR A 80 -4.49 13.54 -2.78
CA TYR A 80 -5.31 14.55 -3.42
C TYR A 80 -6.62 14.73 -2.68
N ASP A 81 -6.95 15.97 -2.34
CA ASP A 81 -8.25 16.35 -1.75
C ASP A 81 -9.27 16.54 -2.89
N PHE A 82 -10.25 15.64 -2.97
CA PHE A 82 -11.24 15.66 -4.05
C PHE A 82 -12.43 16.59 -3.77
N GLU A 83 -12.57 17.16 -2.58
CA GLU A 83 -13.56 18.20 -2.28
C GLU A 83 -13.04 19.58 -2.64
N LYS A 84 -11.75 19.83 -2.40
CA LYS A 84 -11.11 21.11 -2.71
C LYS A 84 -10.48 21.14 -4.10
N ASP A 85 -10.34 20.00 -4.75
CA ASP A 85 -9.57 19.81 -5.98
C ASP A 85 -8.12 20.29 -5.84
N GLU A 86 -7.44 19.90 -4.73
CA GLU A 86 -6.09 20.35 -4.37
C GLU A 86 -5.12 19.19 -4.13
N PHE A 87 -3.85 19.43 -4.44
CA PHE A 87 -2.75 18.56 -4.02
C PHE A 87 -2.48 18.75 -2.53
N VAL A 88 -2.45 17.64 -1.77
CA VAL A 88 -2.12 17.64 -0.36
C VAL A 88 -0.65 17.35 -0.16
N LYS A 89 -0.16 16.22 -0.68
CA LYS A 89 1.22 15.77 -0.50
C LYS A 89 1.61 14.69 -1.50
N GLY A 90 2.93 14.62 -1.80
CA GLY A 90 3.54 13.48 -2.47
C GLY A 90 4.09 12.49 -1.44
N LEU A 91 3.91 11.20 -1.71
CA LEU A 91 4.52 10.11 -0.95
C LEU A 91 5.47 9.33 -1.87
N PRO A 92 6.57 8.79 -1.34
CA PRO A 92 7.45 7.94 -2.12
C PRO A 92 6.73 6.66 -2.54
N GLN A 93 7.20 6.02 -3.61
CA GLN A 93 6.77 4.65 -3.93
C GLN A 93 7.25 3.69 -2.87
N ALA A 94 6.42 2.70 -2.54
CA ALA A 94 6.80 1.63 -1.63
C ALA A 94 7.82 0.69 -2.31
N GLY A 95 9.10 0.80 -1.92
CA GLY A 95 10.15 -0.16 -2.26
C GLY A 95 10.31 -0.45 -3.75
N GLU A 96 10.41 0.56 -4.61
CA GLU A 96 10.62 0.38 -6.06
C GLU A 96 9.67 -0.64 -6.71
N ARG A 97 8.41 -0.68 -6.29
CA ARG A 97 7.32 -1.63 -6.65
C ARG A 97 7.36 -3.00 -5.95
N ASN A 98 8.34 -3.28 -5.06
CA ASN A 98 8.42 -4.54 -4.32
C ASN A 98 7.87 -4.43 -2.89
N GLY A 99 7.33 -3.27 -2.50
CA GLY A 99 6.73 -3.06 -1.20
C GLY A 99 5.40 -3.81 -1.04
N ALA A 100 5.27 -4.52 0.07
CA ALA A 100 4.05 -5.19 0.50
C ALA A 100 3.58 -4.63 1.84
N ASN A 101 2.38 -5.02 2.28
CA ASN A 101 1.81 -4.60 3.59
C ASN A 101 1.82 -3.09 3.78
N ILE A 102 1.38 -2.36 2.77
CA ILE A 102 1.43 -0.90 2.72
C ILE A 102 0.43 -0.32 3.71
N ASP A 103 0.88 0.60 4.54
CA ASP A 103 0.08 1.35 5.51
C ASP A 103 0.43 2.84 5.47
N TYR A 104 -0.56 3.70 5.70
CA TYR A 104 -0.40 5.16 5.62
C TYR A 104 -0.74 5.80 6.94
N THR A 105 -0.05 6.90 7.28
CA THR A 105 -0.45 7.71 8.44
C THR A 105 -1.85 8.29 8.25
N PRO A 106 -2.59 8.56 9.33
CA PRO A 106 -3.91 9.18 9.26
C PRO A 106 -3.93 10.52 8.52
N GLU A 107 -2.83 11.25 8.56
CA GLU A 107 -2.66 12.55 7.89
C GLU A 107 -2.14 12.43 6.44
N GLY A 108 -1.91 11.21 5.94
CA GLY A 108 -1.29 11.01 4.62
C GLY A 108 0.15 11.51 4.55
N GLY A 109 0.84 11.60 5.69
CA GLY A 109 2.17 12.20 5.82
C GLY A 109 3.30 11.26 5.50
N HIS A 110 3.15 9.98 5.84
CA HIS A 110 4.16 8.96 5.72
C HIS A 110 3.56 7.65 5.20
N ILE A 111 4.42 6.80 4.65
CA ILE A 111 4.10 5.47 4.16
C ILE A 111 5.00 4.44 4.86
N ALA A 112 4.38 3.41 5.46
CA ALA A 112 5.09 2.23 5.94
C ALA A 112 4.82 1.07 4.98
N TYR A 113 5.81 0.21 4.78
CA TYR A 113 5.67 -0.98 3.96
C TYR A 113 6.77 -2.00 4.29
N THR A 114 6.59 -3.23 3.85
CA THR A 114 7.61 -4.27 4.03
C THR A 114 8.26 -4.64 2.70
N VAL A 115 9.57 -4.92 2.73
CA VAL A 115 10.30 -5.57 1.65
C VAL A 115 10.91 -6.84 2.22
N LYS A 116 10.53 -7.98 1.67
CA LYS A 116 10.82 -9.28 2.30
C LYS A 116 10.26 -9.28 3.74
N ASN A 117 11.13 -9.43 4.73
CA ASN A 117 10.77 -9.52 6.14
C ASN A 117 11.10 -8.24 6.94
N ASN A 118 11.57 -7.18 6.30
CA ASN A 118 11.95 -5.95 6.96
C ASN A 118 10.98 -4.81 6.69
N LEU A 119 10.84 -3.93 7.71
CA LEU A 119 9.95 -2.78 7.69
C LEU A 119 10.70 -1.53 7.22
N PHE A 120 10.03 -0.76 6.38
CA PHE A 120 10.50 0.51 5.84
C PHE A 120 9.48 1.61 6.12
N VAL A 121 9.96 2.84 6.32
CA VAL A 121 9.16 4.06 6.36
C VAL A 121 9.79 5.08 5.40
N ASP A 122 9.03 5.62 4.47
CA ASP A 122 9.48 6.62 3.48
C ASP A 122 10.79 6.22 2.79
N ASN A 123 10.92 4.95 2.37
CA ASN A 123 12.11 4.34 1.75
C ASN A 123 13.35 4.23 2.67
N LYS A 124 13.19 4.43 3.97
CA LYS A 124 14.25 4.18 4.95
C LYS A 124 13.97 2.87 5.68
N ALA A 125 14.97 2.01 5.80
CA ALA A 125 14.86 0.81 6.61
C ALA A 125 14.67 1.19 8.10
N VAL A 126 13.62 0.64 8.71
CA VAL A 126 13.36 0.74 10.15
C VAL A 126 13.92 -0.47 10.86
N THR A 127 13.91 -1.62 10.17
CA THR A 127 14.47 -2.87 10.69
C THR A 127 15.45 -3.49 9.69
N GLU A 128 16.48 -4.14 10.21
CA GLU A 128 17.46 -4.95 9.47
C GLU A 128 17.65 -6.26 10.24
N GLU A 129 16.67 -7.13 10.15
CA GLU A 129 16.63 -8.37 10.91
C GLU A 129 17.13 -9.56 10.09
N PRO A 130 17.74 -10.58 10.75
CA PRO A 130 18.19 -11.79 10.08
C PRO A 130 17.01 -12.64 9.59
N GLU A 131 17.32 -13.65 8.79
CA GLU A 131 16.34 -14.65 8.36
C GLU A 131 15.65 -15.32 9.57
N GLY A 132 14.34 -15.50 9.48
CA GLY A 132 13.50 -16.03 10.54
C GLY A 132 12.92 -14.98 11.48
N ILE A 133 13.24 -13.70 11.27
CA ILE A 133 12.55 -12.58 11.92
C ILE A 133 11.74 -11.83 10.88
N VAL A 134 10.47 -11.58 11.18
CA VAL A 134 9.52 -10.92 10.27
C VAL A 134 8.94 -9.69 10.97
N CYS A 135 9.07 -8.52 10.35
CA CYS A 135 8.63 -7.25 10.91
C CYS A 135 7.53 -6.61 10.05
N GLY A 136 6.54 -6.00 10.70
CA GLY A 136 5.50 -5.22 10.05
C GLY A 136 4.48 -6.02 9.23
N GLN A 137 4.45 -7.33 9.37
CA GLN A 137 3.50 -8.20 8.67
C GLN A 137 2.43 -8.71 9.64
N SER A 138 1.25 -9.07 9.08
CA SER A 138 0.19 -9.73 9.83
C SER A 138 0.70 -11.04 10.44
N VAL A 139 0.33 -11.28 11.68
CA VAL A 139 0.51 -12.57 12.35
C VAL A 139 -0.70 -13.47 12.10
N HIS A 140 -0.59 -14.77 12.44
CA HIS A 140 -1.67 -15.76 12.25
C HIS A 140 -2.24 -15.83 10.83
N ARG A 141 -1.45 -15.45 9.80
CA ARG A 141 -1.83 -15.54 8.38
C ARG A 141 -3.20 -14.91 8.08
N ASN A 142 -3.45 -13.72 8.64
CA ASN A 142 -4.71 -12.98 8.51
C ASN A 142 -5.93 -13.66 9.17
N GLU A 143 -5.72 -14.64 10.01
CA GLU A 143 -6.79 -15.21 10.83
C GLU A 143 -7.16 -14.30 12.00
N PHE A 144 -8.29 -14.57 12.65
CA PHE A 144 -8.80 -13.83 13.81
C PHE A 144 -9.00 -12.33 13.57
N GLY A 145 -9.17 -11.91 12.32
CA GLY A 145 -9.31 -10.49 11.98
C GLY A 145 -8.00 -9.69 12.03
N ILE A 146 -6.86 -10.35 12.20
CA ILE A 146 -5.53 -9.70 12.21
C ILE A 146 -5.05 -9.59 10.76
N GLY A 147 -5.43 -8.51 10.07
CA GLY A 147 -5.15 -8.31 8.65
C GLY A 147 -3.91 -7.47 8.34
N LYS A 148 -3.25 -6.88 9.38
CA LYS A 148 -2.06 -6.05 9.20
C LYS A 148 -1.09 -6.19 10.37
N GLY A 149 0.16 -5.73 10.17
CA GLY A 149 1.22 -5.80 11.18
C GLY A 149 1.84 -4.46 11.56
N THR A 150 1.25 -3.36 11.11
CA THR A 150 1.69 -1.99 11.38
C THR A 150 0.53 -1.15 11.90
N PHE A 151 0.78 -0.25 12.85
CA PHE A 151 -0.25 0.54 13.52
C PHE A 151 0.27 1.95 13.80
N TRP A 152 -0.17 2.93 13.02
CA TRP A 152 0.17 4.32 13.24
C TRP A 152 -0.60 4.92 14.42
N SER A 153 0.06 5.78 15.19
CA SER A 153 -0.62 6.62 16.18
C SER A 153 -1.61 7.55 15.49
N PRO A 154 -2.65 8.04 16.19
CA PRO A 154 -3.61 9.00 15.62
C PRO A 154 -2.95 10.28 15.05
N GLN A 155 -1.83 10.71 15.63
CA GLN A 155 -1.05 11.87 15.17
C GLN A 155 -0.06 11.51 14.04
N GLY A 156 0.10 10.24 13.70
CA GLY A 156 1.01 9.78 12.64
C GLY A 156 2.51 9.90 12.96
N ASN A 157 2.88 10.17 14.20
CA ASN A 157 4.28 10.37 14.64
C ASN A 157 4.92 9.14 15.28
N LEU A 158 4.15 8.09 15.58
CA LEU A 158 4.61 6.82 16.11
C LEU A 158 4.07 5.67 15.27
N LEU A 159 4.87 4.65 15.09
CA LEU A 159 4.51 3.41 14.41
C LEU A 159 4.79 2.23 15.32
N ALA A 160 3.74 1.55 15.78
CA ALA A 160 3.85 0.23 16.39
C ALA A 160 3.79 -0.85 15.30
N PHE A 161 4.53 -1.94 15.48
CA PHE A 161 4.51 -3.04 14.51
C PHE A 161 4.76 -4.38 15.19
N TYR A 162 4.26 -5.44 14.58
CA TYR A 162 4.59 -6.80 15.01
C TYR A 162 6.00 -7.18 14.56
N ARG A 163 6.77 -7.70 15.51
CA ARG A 163 8.05 -8.40 15.28
C ARG A 163 7.85 -9.87 15.64
N MET A 164 7.84 -10.70 14.64
CA MET A 164 7.61 -12.13 14.77
C MET A 164 8.92 -12.89 14.61
N ASN A 165 9.31 -13.63 15.63
CA ASN A 165 10.42 -14.59 15.55
C ASN A 165 9.86 -15.96 15.19
N GLU A 166 10.20 -16.43 14.02
CA GLU A 166 9.85 -17.76 13.49
C GLU A 166 11.08 -18.64 13.24
N SER A 167 12.27 -18.23 13.75
CA SER A 167 13.52 -18.96 13.53
C SER A 167 13.46 -20.41 14.06
N MET A 168 12.69 -20.64 15.13
CA MET A 168 12.47 -21.97 15.74
C MET A 168 11.37 -22.77 15.06
N VAL A 169 10.60 -22.17 14.17
CA VAL A 169 9.46 -22.85 13.51
C VAL A 169 9.99 -23.77 12.42
N THR A 170 9.54 -25.02 12.45
CA THR A 170 9.99 -26.04 11.49
C THR A 170 9.60 -25.65 10.06
N PRO A 171 10.54 -25.70 9.10
CA PRO A 171 10.23 -25.52 7.69
C PRO A 171 9.35 -26.68 7.17
N TYR A 172 8.23 -26.34 6.59
CA TYR A 172 7.32 -27.29 5.95
C TYR A 172 7.48 -27.22 4.42
N PRO A 173 7.71 -28.35 3.73
CA PRO A 173 7.86 -28.37 2.29
C PRO A 173 6.50 -28.23 1.58
N LEU A 174 6.39 -27.26 0.68
CA LEU A 174 5.30 -27.16 -0.30
C LEU A 174 5.83 -27.58 -1.65
N VAL A 175 5.17 -28.55 -2.28
CA VAL A 175 5.59 -29.05 -3.60
C VAL A 175 4.74 -28.37 -4.67
N ASP A 176 5.38 -27.59 -5.52
CA ASP A 176 4.79 -27.04 -6.74
C ASP A 176 4.99 -28.04 -7.89
N ILE A 177 3.90 -28.64 -8.35
CA ILE A 177 3.87 -29.61 -9.45
C ILE A 177 3.50 -28.98 -10.80
N THR A 178 3.31 -27.68 -10.87
CA THR A 178 2.93 -26.98 -12.12
C THR A 178 4.05 -26.98 -13.17
N PRO A 179 5.35 -26.82 -12.81
CA PRO A 179 6.42 -26.96 -13.78
C PRO A 179 6.71 -28.43 -14.12
N ARG A 180 7.38 -28.66 -15.25
CA ARG A 180 7.72 -30.03 -15.71
C ARG A 180 8.55 -30.82 -14.69
N ILE A 181 9.41 -30.13 -13.93
CA ILE A 181 10.16 -30.67 -12.79
C ILE A 181 9.60 -29.99 -11.56
N ALA A 182 9.08 -30.76 -10.63
CA ALA A 182 8.50 -30.22 -9.40
C ALA A 182 9.52 -29.40 -8.60
N LEU A 183 9.07 -28.26 -8.08
CA LEU A 183 9.85 -27.39 -7.19
C LEU A 183 9.38 -27.60 -5.75
N VAL A 184 10.30 -27.40 -4.80
CA VAL A 184 9.99 -27.46 -3.38
C VAL A 184 10.26 -26.12 -2.74
N ASP A 185 9.19 -25.45 -2.32
CA ASP A 185 9.27 -24.28 -1.47
C ASP A 185 9.17 -24.68 0.00
N LYS A 186 9.90 -24.00 0.85
CA LYS A 186 9.86 -24.24 2.30
C LYS A 186 9.24 -23.03 2.98
N ILE A 187 8.12 -23.25 3.67
CA ILE A 187 7.49 -22.23 4.50
C ILE A 187 7.65 -22.63 5.97
N ARG A 188 7.81 -21.65 6.85
CA ARG A 188 7.78 -21.89 8.29
C ARG A 188 6.34 -22.08 8.73
N TYR A 189 6.01 -23.30 9.18
CA TYR A 189 4.65 -23.68 9.56
C TYR A 189 4.65 -24.38 10.92
N PRO A 190 3.98 -23.80 11.95
CA PRO A 190 3.90 -24.39 13.27
C PRO A 190 2.92 -25.57 13.26
N MET A 191 3.41 -26.77 12.93
CA MET A 191 2.61 -27.99 12.96
C MET A 191 2.23 -28.37 14.40
N ALA A 192 1.13 -29.13 14.56
CA ALA A 192 0.66 -29.59 15.86
C ALA A 192 1.78 -30.33 16.62
N GLY A 193 1.98 -29.94 17.88
CA GLY A 193 3.04 -30.48 18.74
C GLY A 193 4.45 -29.92 18.50
N MET A 194 4.63 -29.02 17.53
CA MET A 194 5.90 -28.36 17.25
C MET A 194 5.94 -26.94 17.85
N LEU A 195 7.15 -26.35 17.87
CA LEU A 195 7.31 -24.97 18.31
C LEU A 195 6.62 -23.99 17.35
N SER A 196 5.92 -23.01 17.93
CA SER A 196 5.32 -21.92 17.21
C SER A 196 6.20 -20.68 17.26
N HIS A 197 5.87 -19.68 16.41
CA HIS A 197 6.53 -18.39 16.42
C HIS A 197 6.21 -17.59 17.69
N GLN A 198 7.08 -16.62 18.01
CA GLN A 198 6.90 -15.68 19.11
C GLN A 198 6.73 -14.28 18.54
N VAL A 199 5.71 -13.57 19.03
CA VAL A 199 5.36 -12.21 18.55
C VAL A 199 5.59 -11.21 19.67
N THR A 200 6.20 -10.09 19.32
CA THR A 200 6.34 -8.88 20.14
C THR A 200 5.86 -7.65 19.37
N VAL A 201 5.60 -6.57 20.10
CA VAL A 201 5.28 -5.25 19.54
C VAL A 201 6.39 -4.27 19.88
#